data_79643d64553f361f85d112bfc0e82090
#
_entry.id   79643d64553f361f85d112bfc0e82090
#
_cell.length_a   1.000
_cell.length_b   1.000
_cell.length_c   1.000
_cell.angle_alpha   90.00
_cell.angle_beta   90.00
_cell.angle_gamma   90.00
#
_symmetry.space_group_name_H-M   'P 1'
#
loop_
_entity.id
_entity.type
_entity.pdbx_description
1 polymer ?
#
loop_
_entity_poly.entity_id
_entity_poly.type
_entity_poly.pdbx_seq_one_letter_code
_entity_poly.pdbx_strand_id
1 'polypeptide(L)'
;MVRSFLSLCLLCLPAVLFGQEPWLTGFEKPAENPILQADATYQFVCPVRRAPVRWQRADVFNPAAVVRNDTVFLFFRAEDNPEAHLGGRTSRIGLAWSTDGIHFQRYPEPVLYPERDAFQKWEYPGGVEDPRVGELAD
;
A
#
# COMPACT_ATOMS: atom_id res chain seq x y z
N MET A 1 -9.41 -71.25 40.63
CA MET A 1 -8.73 -69.94 40.52
C MET A 1 -9.01 -69.41 39.09
N VAL A 2 -9.97 -68.56 38.94
CA VAL A 2 -10.34 -67.98 37.64
C VAL A 2 -9.79 -66.55 37.66
N ARG A 3 -8.83 -66.24 36.76
CA ARG A 3 -8.27 -64.90 36.57
C ARG A 3 -9.11 -64.20 35.49
N SER A 4 -9.90 -63.20 35.92
CA SER A 4 -10.57 -62.28 35.03
C SER A 4 -9.58 -61.27 34.44
N PHE A 5 -9.41 -61.28 33.11
CA PHE A 5 -8.73 -60.21 32.38
C PHE A 5 -9.73 -59.09 32.10
N LEU A 6 -9.53 -57.95 32.73
CA LEU A 6 -10.25 -56.74 32.40
C LEU A 6 -9.59 -56.13 31.14
N SER A 7 -10.27 -56.21 30.00
CA SER A 7 -9.84 -55.56 28.74
C SER A 7 -10.22 -54.10 28.78
N LEU A 8 -9.24 -53.21 28.92
CA LEU A 8 -9.42 -51.75 28.88
C LEU A 8 -9.50 -51.32 27.41
N CYS A 9 -10.70 -51.13 26.87
CA CYS A 9 -10.89 -50.48 25.58
C CYS A 9 -10.59 -49.00 25.67
N LEU A 10 -9.43 -48.57 25.15
CA LEU A 10 -9.07 -47.20 24.98
C LEU A 10 -9.87 -46.63 23.76
N LEU A 11 -10.91 -45.89 24.04
CA LEU A 11 -11.64 -45.15 23.00
C LEU A 11 -10.78 -43.96 22.51
N CYS A 12 -10.08 -44.14 21.38
CA CYS A 12 -9.48 -43.06 20.65
C CYS A 12 -10.59 -42.22 20.00
N LEU A 13 -10.99 -41.11 20.64
CA LEU A 13 -11.77 -40.06 19.99
C LEU A 13 -10.89 -39.40 18.92
N PRO A 14 -11.32 -39.38 17.66
CA PRO A 14 -10.61 -38.57 16.67
C PRO A 14 -10.72 -37.10 17.09
N ALA A 15 -9.59 -36.46 17.36
CA ALA A 15 -9.52 -35.01 17.46
C ALA A 15 -9.81 -34.44 16.09
N VAL A 16 -11.02 -33.93 15.89
CA VAL A 16 -11.35 -33.15 14.71
C VAL A 16 -10.58 -31.84 14.84
N LEU A 17 -9.44 -31.78 14.17
CA LEU A 17 -8.73 -30.53 13.94
C LEU A 17 -9.64 -29.70 13.03
N PHE A 18 -10.38 -28.78 13.64
CA PHE A 18 -10.98 -27.67 12.89
C PHE A 18 -9.80 -26.88 12.33
N GLY A 19 -9.43 -27.15 11.07
CA GLY A 19 -8.55 -26.27 10.31
C GLY A 19 -9.18 -24.89 10.36
N GLN A 20 -8.46 -23.89 10.88
CA GLN A 20 -8.91 -22.50 10.72
C GLN A 20 -9.04 -22.27 9.21
N GLU A 21 -10.25 -21.90 8.78
CA GLU A 21 -10.44 -21.43 7.41
C GLU A 21 -9.37 -20.38 7.11
N PRO A 22 -8.66 -20.48 5.99
CA PRO A 22 -7.66 -19.49 5.68
C PRO A 22 -8.35 -18.12 5.66
N TRP A 23 -7.93 -17.24 6.57
CA TRP A 23 -8.45 -15.87 6.68
C TRP A 23 -8.23 -15.08 5.37
N LEU A 24 -7.42 -15.61 4.47
CA LEU A 24 -7.14 -15.09 3.15
C LEU A 24 -7.73 -16.06 2.11
N THR A 25 -8.92 -15.78 1.63
CA THR A 25 -9.51 -16.44 0.48
C THR A 25 -9.01 -15.83 -0.83
N GLY A 26 -9.37 -16.38 -1.97
CA GLY A 26 -8.89 -15.89 -3.27
C GLY A 26 -9.11 -14.39 -3.48
N PHE A 27 -8.13 -13.71 -4.07
CA PHE A 27 -8.24 -12.30 -4.46
C PHE A 27 -8.83 -12.21 -5.86
N GLU A 28 -9.84 -11.36 -6.01
CA GLU A 28 -10.38 -10.97 -7.29
C GLU A 28 -10.10 -9.51 -7.56
N LYS A 29 -9.71 -9.20 -8.80
CA LYS A 29 -9.56 -7.81 -9.23
C LYS A 29 -10.92 -7.28 -9.65
N PRO A 30 -11.39 -6.15 -9.08
CA PRO A 30 -12.62 -5.52 -9.55
C PRO A 30 -12.47 -5.02 -11.00
N ALA A 31 -13.60 -4.80 -11.68
CA ALA A 31 -13.61 -4.32 -13.06
C ALA A 31 -12.96 -2.93 -13.20
N GLU A 32 -13.00 -2.14 -12.14
CA GLU A 32 -12.44 -0.79 -12.05
C GLU A 32 -10.90 -0.78 -11.89
N ASN A 33 -10.29 -1.95 -11.71
CA ASN A 33 -8.83 -2.01 -11.57
C ASN A 33 -8.12 -1.71 -12.92
N PRO A 34 -7.09 -0.83 -12.96
CA PRO A 34 -6.45 -0.18 -11.84
C PRO A 34 -7.24 1.01 -11.29
N ILE A 35 -7.44 1.04 -9.96
CA ILE A 35 -8.18 2.10 -9.25
C ILE A 35 -7.46 3.46 -9.23
N LEU A 36 -6.15 3.47 -9.43
CA LEU A 36 -5.31 4.67 -9.62
C LEU A 36 -4.37 4.44 -10.79
N GLN A 37 -4.24 5.46 -11.65
CA GLN A 37 -3.36 5.44 -12.82
C GLN A 37 -2.53 6.72 -12.87
N ALA A 38 -1.48 6.73 -13.70
CA ALA A 38 -0.74 7.95 -14.01
C ALA A 38 -1.69 9.04 -14.57
N ASP A 39 -1.48 10.28 -14.12
CA ASP A 39 -2.31 11.43 -14.54
C ASP A 39 -1.47 12.69 -14.63
N ALA A 40 -1.27 13.18 -15.85
CA ALA A 40 -0.47 14.37 -16.13
C ALA A 40 -1.17 15.70 -15.78
N THR A 41 -2.42 15.68 -15.33
CA THR A 41 -3.15 16.89 -14.92
C THR A 41 -2.74 17.38 -13.53
N TYR A 42 -2.26 16.48 -12.67
CA TYR A 42 -1.80 16.81 -11.33
C TYR A 42 -0.43 17.51 -11.36
N GLN A 43 -0.40 18.75 -10.89
CA GLN A 43 0.79 19.58 -10.85
C GLN A 43 0.99 20.19 -9.46
N PHE A 44 2.24 20.40 -9.08
CA PHE A 44 2.62 21.19 -7.89
C PHE A 44 3.92 21.93 -8.16
N VAL A 45 4.20 22.97 -7.38
CA VAL A 45 5.46 23.71 -7.50
C VAL A 45 6.54 23.00 -6.71
N CYS A 46 7.43 22.29 -7.41
CA CYS A 46 8.53 21.54 -6.79
C CYS A 46 9.55 22.50 -6.16
N PRO A 47 9.81 22.44 -4.83
CA PRO A 47 10.72 23.36 -4.17
C PRO A 47 12.17 23.23 -4.64
N VAL A 48 12.60 22.02 -5.01
CA VAL A 48 13.97 21.81 -5.52
C VAL A 48 14.14 22.37 -6.93
N ARG A 49 13.17 22.13 -7.84
CA ARG A 49 13.21 22.63 -9.23
C ARG A 49 12.78 24.10 -9.34
N ARG A 50 12.05 24.63 -8.37
CA ARG A 50 11.41 25.96 -8.39
C ARG A 50 10.50 26.18 -9.60
N ALA A 51 9.81 25.14 -10.00
CA ALA A 51 8.96 25.11 -11.19
C ALA A 51 7.79 24.13 -11.01
N PRO A 52 6.68 24.32 -11.74
CA PRO A 52 5.60 23.34 -11.77
C PRO A 52 6.08 21.99 -12.32
N VAL A 53 5.69 20.91 -11.67
CA VAL A 53 6.02 19.53 -12.06
C VAL A 53 4.74 18.72 -12.13
N ARG A 54 4.57 17.97 -13.21
CA ARG A 54 3.48 16.99 -13.38
C ARG A 54 3.89 15.69 -12.69
N TRP A 55 3.69 15.64 -11.39
CA TRP A 55 4.33 14.69 -10.50
C TRP A 55 3.78 13.25 -10.55
N GLN A 56 2.61 13.04 -11.17
CA GLN A 56 2.01 11.72 -11.40
C GLN A 56 2.00 11.32 -12.89
N ARG A 57 2.85 11.94 -13.71
CA ARG A 57 2.78 11.79 -15.16
C ARG A 57 3.29 10.45 -15.67
N ALA A 58 4.28 9.85 -15.01
CA ALA A 58 4.91 8.61 -15.47
C ALA A 58 4.17 7.38 -14.95
N ASP A 59 4.23 7.16 -13.65
CA ASP A 59 3.70 5.96 -13.02
C ASP A 59 3.09 6.27 -11.65
N VAL A 60 2.13 5.43 -11.22
CA VAL A 60 1.52 5.40 -9.88
C VAL A 60 1.48 3.95 -9.42
N PHE A 61 2.10 3.64 -8.27
CA PHE A 61 2.29 2.26 -7.81
C PHE A 61 2.68 2.18 -6.32
N ASN A 62 2.94 0.97 -5.82
CA ASN A 62 3.40 0.65 -4.47
C ASN A 62 2.63 1.37 -3.35
N PRO A 63 1.29 1.21 -3.26
CA PRO A 63 0.51 1.87 -2.24
C PRO A 63 0.66 1.21 -0.86
N ALA A 64 0.51 2.02 0.18
CA ALA A 64 0.18 1.58 1.53
C ALA A 64 -1.24 2.05 1.88
N ALA A 65 -2.04 1.16 2.47
CA ALA A 65 -3.43 1.44 2.81
C ALA A 65 -3.65 1.47 4.32
N VAL A 66 -4.53 2.35 4.77
CA VAL A 66 -5.04 2.37 6.15
C VAL A 66 -6.51 2.77 6.15
N VAL A 67 -7.29 2.18 7.05
CA VAL A 67 -8.70 2.54 7.23
C VAL A 67 -8.85 3.37 8.50
N ARG A 68 -9.55 4.51 8.39
CA ARG A 68 -9.91 5.38 9.51
C ARG A 68 -11.30 5.95 9.29
N ASN A 69 -12.18 5.80 10.30
CA ASN A 69 -13.55 6.32 10.28
C ASN A 69 -14.29 5.97 8.97
N ASP A 70 -14.33 4.69 8.63
CA ASP A 70 -14.97 4.13 7.43
C ASP A 70 -14.44 4.69 6.10
N THR A 71 -13.24 5.27 6.12
CA THR A 71 -12.55 5.80 4.94
C THR A 71 -11.25 5.04 4.71
N VAL A 72 -11.04 4.57 3.50
CA VAL A 72 -9.78 3.96 3.05
C VAL A 72 -8.87 5.07 2.56
N PHE A 73 -7.69 5.21 3.16
CA PHE A 73 -6.63 6.10 2.70
C PHE A 73 -5.54 5.28 2.02
N LEU A 74 -5.08 5.76 0.86
CA LEU A 74 -3.94 5.20 0.14
C LEU A 74 -2.83 6.24 0.08
N PHE A 75 -1.67 5.90 0.62
CA PHE A 75 -0.41 6.57 0.33
C PHE A 75 0.22 5.84 -0.85
N PHE A 76 0.47 6.52 -1.95
CA PHE A 76 0.98 5.89 -3.16
C PHE A 76 2.23 6.60 -3.68
N ARG A 77 3.16 5.82 -4.24
CA ARG A 77 4.31 6.36 -4.97
C ARG A 77 3.85 6.85 -6.34
N ALA A 78 4.34 8.02 -6.76
CA ALA A 78 4.13 8.55 -8.09
C ALA A 78 5.42 9.16 -8.66
N GLU A 79 5.60 9.06 -9.97
CA GLU A 79 6.80 9.50 -10.69
C GLU A 79 6.48 10.47 -11.82
N ASP A 80 7.41 11.39 -12.09
CA ASP A 80 7.16 12.55 -12.96
C ASP A 80 7.67 12.45 -14.40
N ASN A 81 8.64 11.61 -14.70
CA ASN A 81 9.33 11.62 -15.98
C ASN A 81 9.19 10.29 -16.75
N PRO A 82 8.18 10.14 -17.63
CA PRO A 82 7.98 8.89 -18.39
C PRO A 82 9.09 8.61 -19.42
N GLU A 83 9.85 9.63 -19.85
CA GLU A 83 10.91 9.49 -20.82
C GLU A 83 12.20 8.92 -20.20
N ALA A 84 12.34 8.99 -18.88
CA ALA A 84 13.48 8.44 -18.18
C ALA A 84 13.22 7.00 -17.70
N HIS A 85 14.27 6.20 -17.75
CA HIS A 85 14.35 4.92 -17.06
C HIS A 85 14.93 5.11 -15.65
N LEU A 86 15.51 4.08 -15.07
CA LEU A 86 16.09 4.13 -13.72
C LEU A 86 17.03 5.33 -13.53
N GLY A 87 16.83 6.07 -12.42
CA GLY A 87 17.66 7.20 -12.01
C GLY A 87 17.32 8.57 -12.61
N GLY A 88 16.37 8.63 -13.55
CA GLY A 88 15.93 9.90 -14.18
C GLY A 88 14.56 10.38 -13.76
N ARG A 89 13.90 9.68 -12.86
CA ARG A 89 12.57 10.00 -12.32
C ARG A 89 12.70 10.48 -10.87
N THR A 90 11.82 11.38 -10.47
CA THR A 90 11.72 11.79 -9.07
C THR A 90 10.42 11.26 -8.48
N SER A 91 10.54 10.39 -7.50
CA SER A 91 9.42 9.79 -6.78
C SER A 91 8.90 10.73 -5.70
N ARG A 92 7.58 10.68 -5.46
CA ARG A 92 6.87 11.42 -4.42
C ARG A 92 5.75 10.55 -3.89
N ILE A 93 5.31 10.84 -2.68
CA ILE A 93 4.18 10.15 -2.07
C ILE A 93 2.93 11.01 -2.20
N GLY A 94 1.92 10.46 -2.85
CA GLY A 94 0.59 11.02 -2.93
C GLY A 94 -0.35 10.43 -1.89
N LEU A 95 -1.48 11.09 -1.69
CA LEU A 95 -2.58 10.64 -0.84
C LEU A 95 -3.86 10.58 -1.67
N ALA A 96 -4.59 9.48 -1.53
CA ALA A 96 -5.95 9.34 -2.03
C ALA A 96 -6.85 8.75 -0.95
N TRP A 97 -8.16 8.95 -1.05
CA TRP A 97 -9.13 8.40 -0.12
C TRP A 97 -10.40 7.96 -0.82
N SER A 98 -11.08 6.99 -0.21
CA SER A 98 -12.34 6.41 -0.70
C SER A 98 -13.20 5.93 0.45
N THR A 99 -14.52 6.01 0.32
CA THR A 99 -15.48 5.43 1.27
C THR A 99 -16.01 4.07 0.81
N ASP A 100 -15.72 3.65 -0.43
CA ASP A 100 -16.13 2.35 -0.98
C ASP A 100 -14.95 1.43 -1.34
N GLY A 101 -13.71 1.93 -1.25
CA GLY A 101 -12.49 1.19 -1.56
C GLY A 101 -12.22 1.01 -3.06
N ILE A 102 -13.03 1.59 -3.93
CA ILE A 102 -12.97 1.47 -5.40
C ILE A 102 -12.78 2.83 -6.05
N HIS A 103 -13.62 3.81 -5.71
CA HIS A 103 -13.58 5.15 -6.28
C HIS A 103 -12.78 6.10 -5.39
N PHE A 104 -11.54 6.38 -5.79
CA PHE A 104 -10.61 7.19 -5.01
C PHE A 104 -10.56 8.64 -5.49
N GLN A 105 -10.65 9.56 -4.54
CA GLN A 105 -10.32 10.97 -4.73
C GLN A 105 -8.86 11.18 -4.36
N ARG A 106 -8.10 11.96 -5.16
CA ARG A 106 -6.70 12.25 -4.90
C ARG A 106 -6.52 13.63 -4.29
N TYR A 107 -5.61 13.74 -3.34
CA TYR A 107 -5.10 15.03 -2.94
C TYR A 107 -4.28 15.63 -4.11
N PRO A 108 -4.45 16.92 -4.44
CA PRO A 108 -3.89 17.48 -5.67
C PRO A 108 -2.36 17.56 -5.68
N GLU A 109 -1.73 17.70 -4.51
CA GLU A 109 -0.29 17.81 -4.34
C GLU A 109 0.28 16.58 -3.63
N PRO A 110 1.58 16.28 -3.79
CA PRO A 110 2.20 15.22 -3.03
C PRO A 110 2.26 15.58 -1.54
N VAL A 111 2.10 14.59 -0.68
CA VAL A 111 2.15 14.77 0.80
C VAL A 111 3.55 14.55 1.37
N LEU A 112 4.44 13.93 0.59
CA LEU A 112 5.86 13.79 0.93
C LEU A 112 6.68 13.85 -0.37
N TYR A 113 7.71 14.68 -0.38
CA TYR A 113 8.54 14.93 -1.56
C TYR A 113 9.89 15.53 -1.14
N PRO A 114 10.93 15.47 -2.00
CA PRO A 114 12.22 16.11 -1.72
C PRO A 114 12.09 17.62 -1.54
N GLU A 115 12.62 18.13 -0.45
CA GLU A 115 12.66 19.55 -0.15
C GLU A 115 14.07 20.15 -0.25
N ARG A 116 14.19 21.46 -0.06
CA ARG A 116 15.48 22.17 -0.03
C ARG A 116 15.98 22.29 1.39
N ASP A 117 16.26 21.14 1.99
CA ASP A 117 16.73 21.03 3.36
C ASP A 117 18.03 20.20 3.47
N ALA A 118 18.36 19.78 4.67
CA ALA A 118 19.56 18.97 4.95
C ALA A 118 19.52 17.57 4.33
N PHE A 119 18.31 17.08 4.00
CA PHE A 119 18.07 15.73 3.45
C PHE A 119 18.07 15.73 1.93
N GLN A 120 17.99 16.86 1.24
CA GLN A 120 17.95 16.97 -0.22
C GLN A 120 19.00 16.10 -0.93
N LYS A 121 20.20 16.01 -0.39
CA LYS A 121 21.29 15.22 -0.98
C LYS A 121 21.04 13.72 -1.01
N TRP A 122 20.12 13.22 -0.16
CA TRP A 122 19.71 11.82 -0.08
C TRP A 122 18.45 11.53 -0.88
N GLU A 123 17.57 12.50 -1.00
CA GLU A 123 16.27 12.38 -1.62
C GLU A 123 16.26 12.77 -3.10
N TYR A 124 17.09 13.70 -3.53
CA TYR A 124 17.08 14.20 -4.89
C TYR A 124 18.32 13.73 -5.68
N PRO A 125 18.17 13.25 -6.95
CA PRO A 125 16.96 13.30 -7.79
C PRO A 125 16.01 12.10 -7.64
N GLY A 126 16.35 11.04 -6.95
CA GLY A 126 15.54 9.81 -6.86
C GLY A 126 14.14 10.03 -6.28
N GLY A 127 14.05 10.81 -5.23
CA GLY A 127 12.79 11.11 -4.56
C GLY A 127 12.59 10.31 -3.26
N VAL A 128 11.35 10.24 -2.81
CA VAL A 128 10.87 9.45 -1.69
C VAL A 128 10.00 8.31 -2.20
N GLU A 129 10.21 7.11 -1.68
CA GLU A 129 9.71 5.88 -2.29
C GLU A 129 8.96 5.01 -1.30
N ASP A 130 8.10 4.14 -1.82
CA ASP A 130 7.51 2.96 -1.18
C ASP A 130 6.98 3.17 0.24
N PRO A 131 5.88 3.93 0.40
CA PRO A 131 5.32 4.23 1.71
C PRO A 131 4.91 2.96 2.46
N ARG A 132 5.04 3.01 3.79
CA ARG A 132 4.52 2.00 4.70
C ARG A 132 3.76 2.69 5.81
N VAL A 133 2.60 2.16 6.15
CA VAL A 133 1.78 2.66 7.25
C VAL A 133 1.84 1.66 8.39
N GLY A 134 2.17 2.13 9.58
CA GLY A 134 2.14 1.38 10.82
C GLY A 134 1.31 2.12 11.86
N GLU A 135 0.56 1.40 12.67
CA GLU A 135 -0.14 1.94 13.83
C GLU A 135 0.71 1.69 15.06
N LEU A 136 0.92 2.72 15.85
CA LEU A 136 1.49 2.59 17.18
C LEU A 136 0.35 2.36 18.17
N ALA A 137 0.48 1.37 19.04
CA ALA A 137 -0.40 1.24 20.19
C ALA A 137 -0.11 2.40 21.15
N ASP A 138 -1.15 3.09 21.61
CA ASP A 138 -1.08 4.12 22.66
C ASP A 138 -0.82 3.46 24.01
#